data_4a1a9c12ed1566635738fb77cf66992d
#
_entry.id   4a1a9c12ed1566635738fb77cf66992d
#
_cell.length_a   1.000
_cell.length_b   1.000
_cell.length_c   1.000
_cell.angle_alpha   90.00
_cell.angle_beta   90.00
_cell.angle_gamma   90.00
#
_symmetry.space_group_name_H-M   'P 1'
#
loop_
_entity.id
_entity.type
_entity.pdbx_description
1 polymer ?
#
loop_
_entity_poly.entity_id
_entity_poly.type
_entity_poly.pdbx_seq_one_letter_code
_entity_poly.pdbx_strand_id
1 'polypeptide(L)'
;MLHKKWWKVLSFILLLYTCTYGFLVKVPKLDDRMQESIRNFFFHVPMWFGMMILLFVSLVYSIKYLRSNSLVHDVYAQAYAAMGLIFGVLGIITGALWANYQWGSPWVGDPKQNGAAIALLIYFAYFVLRGSLVDAEKKARLSAVYNIFSFFMLFPTLWILPRLTESLHPGGQGSDGNPGINGKDMSANMRTVFYPAVIGWTLLGVWISTLKIRVQMIQLKKEGLL
;
A
#
# COMPACT_ATOMS: atom_id res chain seq x y z
N MET A 1 15.06 -12.69 12.01
CA MET A 1 14.37 -13.05 10.75
C MET A 1 14.91 -12.26 9.54
N LEU A 2 15.16 -10.96 9.68
CA LEU A 2 15.60 -10.06 8.58
C LEU A 2 17.00 -10.37 7.99
N HIS A 3 17.84 -11.13 8.68
CA HIS A 3 19.15 -11.57 8.17
C HIS A 3 19.09 -12.78 7.22
N LYS A 4 18.00 -13.53 7.22
CA LYS A 4 17.82 -14.68 6.34
C LYS A 4 17.42 -14.22 4.93
N LYS A 5 18.01 -14.84 3.89
CA LYS A 5 17.80 -14.42 2.48
C LYS A 5 16.57 -15.08 1.83
N TRP A 6 16.05 -16.17 2.39
CA TRP A 6 15.01 -16.99 1.76
C TRP A 6 13.73 -16.21 1.36
N TRP A 7 13.27 -15.30 2.22
CA TRP A 7 12.05 -14.51 1.96
C TRP A 7 12.24 -13.47 0.83
N LYS A 8 13.50 -13.03 0.58
CA LYS A 8 13.82 -12.16 -0.55
C LYS A 8 13.78 -12.93 -1.85
N VAL A 9 14.30 -14.17 -1.84
CA VAL A 9 14.21 -15.10 -2.97
C VAL A 9 12.73 -15.44 -3.23
N LEU A 10 11.96 -15.70 -2.18
CA LEU A 10 10.52 -15.92 -2.30
C LEU A 10 9.81 -14.71 -2.93
N SER A 11 10.10 -13.49 -2.49
CA SER A 11 9.55 -12.26 -3.10
C SER A 11 9.85 -12.21 -4.60
N PHE A 12 11.10 -12.46 -4.97
CA PHE A 12 11.51 -12.46 -6.39
C PHE A 12 10.75 -13.51 -7.20
N ILE A 13 10.66 -14.74 -6.70
CA ILE A 13 9.94 -15.84 -7.37
C ILE A 13 8.46 -15.50 -7.55
N LEU A 14 7.80 -14.99 -6.49
CA LEU A 14 6.38 -14.64 -6.55
C LEU A 14 6.11 -13.49 -7.52
N LEU A 15 6.99 -12.49 -7.56
CA LEU A 15 6.85 -11.38 -8.51
C LEU A 15 7.13 -11.83 -9.95
N LEU A 16 8.15 -12.65 -10.17
CA LEU A 16 8.41 -13.24 -11.49
C LEU A 16 7.21 -14.08 -11.96
N TYR A 17 6.66 -14.91 -11.08
CA TYR A 17 5.44 -15.67 -11.35
C TYR A 17 4.26 -14.74 -11.70
N THR A 18 4.05 -13.67 -10.94
CA THR A 18 2.98 -12.70 -11.20
C THR A 18 3.18 -12.01 -12.55
N CYS A 19 4.40 -11.57 -12.86
CA CYS A 19 4.72 -10.88 -14.10
C CYS A 19 4.69 -11.78 -15.33
N THR A 20 4.87 -13.09 -15.19
CA THR A 20 4.81 -14.03 -16.31
C THR A 20 3.44 -14.69 -16.42
N TYR A 21 3.01 -15.42 -15.39
CA TYR A 21 1.77 -16.18 -15.42
C TYR A 21 0.53 -15.27 -15.35
N GLY A 22 0.63 -14.07 -14.76
CA GLY A 22 -0.47 -13.10 -14.76
C GLY A 22 -0.92 -12.69 -16.18
N PHE A 23 -0.02 -12.71 -17.17
CA PHE A 23 -0.38 -12.48 -18.57
C PHE A 23 -0.90 -13.74 -19.29
N LEU A 24 -0.62 -14.92 -18.78
CA LEU A 24 -0.97 -16.19 -19.39
C LEU A 24 -2.22 -16.84 -18.80
N VAL A 25 -2.57 -16.50 -17.55
CA VAL A 25 -3.70 -17.09 -16.84
C VAL A 25 -5.02 -16.85 -17.58
N LYS A 26 -5.86 -17.89 -17.62
CA LYS A 26 -7.21 -17.79 -18.17
C LYS A 26 -8.08 -16.94 -17.27
N VAL A 27 -8.54 -15.80 -17.79
CA VAL A 27 -9.51 -14.91 -17.13
C VAL A 27 -10.94 -15.28 -17.56
N PRO A 28 -11.98 -14.94 -16.76
CA PRO A 28 -13.36 -15.15 -17.16
C PRO A 28 -13.69 -14.33 -18.43
N LYS A 29 -14.74 -14.73 -19.14
CA LYS A 29 -15.25 -13.95 -20.27
C LYS A 29 -15.92 -12.69 -19.73
N LEU A 30 -15.42 -11.55 -20.14
CA LEU A 30 -15.85 -10.20 -19.73
C LEU A 30 -16.22 -9.40 -20.99
N ASP A 31 -16.69 -8.15 -20.80
CA ASP A 31 -16.81 -7.21 -21.93
C ASP A 31 -15.43 -6.91 -22.54
N ASP A 32 -15.40 -6.45 -23.79
CA ASP A 32 -14.17 -6.32 -24.57
C ASP A 32 -13.11 -5.44 -23.87
N ARG A 33 -13.50 -4.29 -23.33
CA ARG A 33 -12.55 -3.39 -22.63
C ARG A 33 -12.00 -4.02 -21.36
N MET A 34 -12.86 -4.65 -20.57
CA MET A 34 -12.45 -5.32 -19.34
C MET A 34 -11.60 -6.56 -19.66
N GLN A 35 -11.96 -7.32 -20.70
CA GLN A 35 -11.22 -8.51 -21.14
C GLN A 35 -9.75 -8.21 -21.44
N GLU A 36 -9.47 -7.08 -22.12
CA GLU A 36 -8.12 -6.66 -22.48
C GLU A 36 -7.34 -6.14 -21.26
N SER A 37 -8.00 -5.44 -20.35
CA SER A 37 -7.34 -4.68 -19.28
C SER A 37 -7.35 -5.35 -17.91
N ILE A 38 -8.16 -6.40 -17.69
CA ILE A 38 -8.32 -7.05 -16.37
C ILE A 38 -7.00 -7.53 -15.75
N ARG A 39 -5.97 -7.77 -16.56
CA ARG A 39 -4.66 -8.20 -16.08
C ARG A 39 -3.96 -7.14 -15.23
N ASN A 40 -4.33 -5.85 -15.39
CA ASN A 40 -3.87 -4.79 -14.51
C ASN A 40 -4.29 -5.02 -13.05
N PHE A 41 -5.37 -5.77 -12.82
CA PHE A 41 -5.82 -6.17 -11.50
C PHE A 41 -4.71 -6.83 -10.66
N PHE A 42 -3.84 -7.64 -11.28
CA PHE A 42 -2.74 -8.33 -10.58
C PHE A 42 -1.59 -7.40 -10.16
N PHE A 43 -1.58 -6.17 -10.64
CA PHE A 43 -0.60 -5.14 -10.29
C PHE A 43 -1.22 -4.05 -9.44
N HIS A 44 -2.38 -3.53 -9.85
CA HIS A 44 -3.06 -2.42 -9.18
C HIS A 44 -3.58 -2.78 -7.78
N VAL A 45 -4.38 -3.83 -7.67
CA VAL A 45 -5.01 -4.18 -6.39
C VAL A 45 -4.00 -4.66 -5.34
N PRO A 46 -2.99 -5.49 -5.65
CA PRO A 46 -1.93 -5.84 -4.71
C PRO A 46 -1.12 -4.66 -4.17
N MET A 47 -1.00 -3.53 -4.91
CA MET A 47 -0.37 -2.31 -4.39
C MET A 47 -1.14 -1.75 -3.19
N TRP A 48 -2.47 -1.72 -3.24
CA TRP A 48 -3.30 -1.27 -2.13
C TRP A 48 -3.21 -2.19 -0.92
N PHE A 49 -3.20 -3.51 -1.13
CA PHE A 49 -2.97 -4.47 -0.04
C PHE A 49 -1.59 -4.29 0.59
N GLY A 50 -0.54 -4.19 -0.24
CA GLY A 50 0.82 -3.93 0.21
C GLY A 50 0.93 -2.61 0.98
N MET A 51 0.32 -1.54 0.48
CA MET A 51 0.22 -0.25 1.17
C MET A 51 -0.38 -0.41 2.57
N MET A 52 -1.56 -1.02 2.68
CA MET A 52 -2.27 -1.19 3.95
C MET A 52 -1.44 -1.99 4.96
N ILE A 53 -0.80 -3.09 4.53
CA ILE A 53 0.04 -3.94 5.39
C ILE A 53 1.26 -3.16 5.88
N LEU A 54 1.95 -2.44 4.99
CA LEU A 54 3.15 -1.67 5.34
C LEU A 54 2.80 -0.50 6.28
N LEU A 55 1.69 0.19 6.04
CA LEU A 55 1.21 1.26 6.91
C LEU A 55 0.73 0.72 8.27
N PHE A 56 0.15 -0.49 8.32
CA PHE A 56 -0.16 -1.15 9.58
C PHE A 56 1.11 -1.50 10.38
N VAL A 57 2.16 -1.98 9.72
CA VAL A 57 3.46 -2.19 10.39
C VAL A 57 4.03 -0.86 10.92
N SER A 58 3.91 0.21 10.14
CA SER A 58 4.30 1.56 10.56
C SER A 58 3.53 2.03 11.80
N LEU A 59 2.20 1.82 11.84
CA LEU A 59 1.36 2.07 13.01
C LEU A 59 1.88 1.35 14.26
N VAL A 60 2.14 0.05 14.13
CA VAL A 60 2.64 -0.77 15.25
C VAL A 60 3.96 -0.21 15.81
N TYR A 61 4.88 0.21 14.94
CA TYR A 61 6.14 0.81 15.37
C TYR A 61 5.98 2.22 15.93
N SER A 62 5.01 3.02 15.46
CA SER A 62 4.66 4.29 16.09
C SER A 62 4.15 4.13 17.52
N ILE A 63 3.28 3.13 17.75
CA ILE A 63 2.81 2.78 19.11
C ILE A 63 3.97 2.31 19.98
N LYS A 64 4.89 1.46 19.45
CA LYS A 64 6.08 1.03 20.18
C LYS A 64 6.98 2.20 20.53
N TYR A 65 7.16 3.18 19.62
CA TYR A 65 7.92 4.38 19.91
C TYR A 65 7.31 5.17 21.08
N LEU A 66 6.01 5.43 21.07
CA LEU A 66 5.33 6.18 22.14
C LEU A 66 5.42 5.48 23.52
N ARG A 67 5.58 4.15 23.53
CA ARG A 67 5.75 3.37 24.78
C ARG A 67 7.19 3.32 25.29
N SER A 68 8.17 3.39 24.41
CA SER A 68 9.57 3.15 24.77
C SER A 68 10.48 4.35 24.58
N ASN A 69 10.03 5.37 23.88
CA ASN A 69 10.80 6.54 23.42
C ASN A 69 12.09 6.17 22.63
N SER A 70 12.18 4.92 22.12
CA SER A 70 13.35 4.46 21.38
C SER A 70 13.31 4.93 19.92
N LEU A 71 14.30 5.73 19.50
CA LEU A 71 14.45 6.20 18.12
C LEU A 71 14.55 5.04 17.09
N VAL A 72 14.98 3.86 17.54
CA VAL A 72 14.96 2.65 16.69
C VAL A 72 13.54 2.37 16.19
N HIS A 73 12.53 2.46 17.05
CA HIS A 73 11.14 2.23 16.65
C HIS A 73 10.63 3.31 15.69
N ASP A 74 11.06 4.56 15.86
CA ASP A 74 10.75 5.66 14.95
C ASP A 74 11.32 5.40 13.54
N VAL A 75 12.58 4.94 13.46
CA VAL A 75 13.19 4.54 12.18
C VAL A 75 12.37 3.49 11.45
N TYR A 76 11.91 2.46 12.17
CA TYR A 76 11.03 1.44 11.56
C TYR A 76 9.70 2.03 11.11
N ALA A 77 9.04 2.82 11.96
CA ALA A 77 7.77 3.46 11.62
C ALA A 77 7.89 4.29 10.33
N GLN A 78 8.89 5.17 10.26
CA GLN A 78 9.12 6.03 9.10
C GLN A 78 9.47 5.26 7.82
N ALA A 79 10.27 4.20 7.93
CA ALA A 79 10.68 3.42 6.76
C ALA A 79 9.47 2.69 6.14
N TYR A 80 8.62 2.09 6.98
CA TYR A 80 7.40 1.41 6.53
C TYR A 80 6.34 2.39 6.02
N ALA A 81 6.18 3.57 6.65
CA ALA A 81 5.29 4.62 6.14
C ALA A 81 5.71 5.08 4.75
N ALA A 82 7.01 5.30 4.52
CA ALA A 82 7.53 5.72 3.22
C ALA A 82 7.24 4.68 2.13
N MET A 83 7.46 3.39 2.42
CA MET A 83 7.15 2.35 1.44
C MET A 83 5.64 2.18 1.20
N GLY A 84 4.83 2.29 2.26
CA GLY A 84 3.38 2.30 2.12
C GLY A 84 2.90 3.44 1.22
N LEU A 85 3.42 4.66 1.42
CA LEU A 85 3.09 5.80 0.57
C LEU A 85 3.50 5.58 -0.89
N ILE A 86 4.70 5.02 -1.15
CA ILE A 86 5.14 4.68 -2.52
C ILE A 86 4.17 3.69 -3.17
N PHE A 87 3.74 2.66 -2.45
CA PHE A 87 2.76 1.70 -2.97
C PHE A 87 1.41 2.34 -3.27
N GLY A 88 0.97 3.27 -2.42
CA GLY A 88 -0.25 4.05 -2.68
C GLY A 88 -0.14 4.92 -3.93
N VAL A 89 1.00 5.58 -4.14
CA VAL A 89 1.27 6.37 -5.36
C VAL A 89 1.26 5.47 -6.60
N LEU A 90 1.92 4.31 -6.56
CA LEU A 90 1.88 3.33 -7.64
C LEU A 90 0.45 2.81 -7.86
N GLY A 91 -0.31 2.62 -6.78
CA GLY A 91 -1.72 2.28 -6.84
C GLY A 91 -2.55 3.33 -7.59
N ILE A 92 -2.37 4.63 -7.29
CA ILE A 92 -3.06 5.70 -8.04
C ILE A 92 -2.62 5.70 -9.51
N ILE A 93 -1.33 5.61 -9.80
CA ILE A 93 -0.83 5.65 -11.19
C ILE A 93 -1.43 4.49 -12.01
N THR A 94 -1.33 3.27 -11.51
CA THR A 94 -1.88 2.08 -12.20
C THR A 94 -3.40 2.12 -12.31
N GLY A 95 -4.08 2.68 -11.30
CA GLY A 95 -5.53 2.87 -11.31
C GLY A 95 -5.97 3.95 -12.28
N ALA A 96 -5.26 5.07 -12.36
CA ALA A 96 -5.54 6.14 -13.32
C ALA A 96 -5.37 5.68 -14.77
N LEU A 97 -4.32 4.90 -15.06
CA LEU A 97 -4.14 4.28 -16.38
C LEU A 97 -5.30 3.34 -16.71
N TRP A 98 -5.75 2.53 -15.75
CA TRP A 98 -6.87 1.61 -15.95
C TRP A 98 -8.20 2.35 -16.11
N ALA A 99 -8.44 3.39 -15.30
CA ALA A 99 -9.61 4.26 -15.39
C ALA A 99 -9.70 4.95 -16.76
N ASN A 100 -8.57 5.46 -17.28
CA ASN A 100 -8.53 6.07 -18.59
C ASN A 100 -8.97 5.09 -19.69
N TYR A 101 -8.52 3.84 -19.60
CA TYR A 101 -8.89 2.80 -20.56
C TYR A 101 -10.37 2.40 -20.44
N GLN A 102 -10.86 2.24 -19.20
CA GLN A 102 -12.23 1.77 -18.93
C GLN A 102 -13.28 2.87 -19.10
N TRP A 103 -12.99 4.07 -18.64
CA TRP A 103 -13.96 5.17 -18.48
C TRP A 103 -13.65 6.38 -19.34
N GLY A 104 -12.56 6.35 -20.11
CA GLY A 104 -12.16 7.42 -21.03
C GLY A 104 -11.47 8.61 -20.37
N SER A 105 -11.25 8.59 -19.04
CA SER A 105 -10.49 9.60 -18.32
C SER A 105 -9.70 8.97 -17.17
N PRO A 106 -8.48 9.43 -16.90
CA PRO A 106 -7.67 8.91 -15.78
C PRO A 106 -8.27 9.26 -14.41
N TRP A 107 -9.11 10.31 -14.36
CA TRP A 107 -9.79 10.76 -13.15
C TRP A 107 -11.22 11.18 -13.49
N VAL A 108 -12.19 10.49 -12.92
CA VAL A 108 -13.63 10.72 -13.14
C VAL A 108 -14.35 11.23 -11.90
N GLY A 109 -13.62 11.54 -10.83
CA GLY A 109 -14.21 11.99 -9.56
C GLY A 109 -14.85 10.87 -8.75
N ASP A 110 -14.61 9.61 -9.09
CA ASP A 110 -15.14 8.46 -8.39
C ASP A 110 -14.77 8.50 -6.89
N PRO A 111 -15.70 8.15 -5.97
CA PRO A 111 -15.46 8.21 -4.53
C PRO A 111 -14.23 7.41 -4.06
N LYS A 112 -13.90 6.27 -4.71
CA LYS A 112 -12.68 5.53 -4.38
C LYS A 112 -11.42 6.24 -4.87
N GLN A 113 -11.45 6.89 -6.04
CA GLN A 113 -10.32 7.71 -6.50
C GLN A 113 -10.08 8.87 -5.55
N ASN A 114 -11.14 9.62 -5.21
CA ASN A 114 -11.06 10.77 -4.30
C ASN A 114 -10.61 10.35 -2.89
N GLY A 115 -11.18 9.27 -2.35
CA GLY A 115 -10.80 8.72 -1.06
C GLY A 115 -9.33 8.28 -1.01
N ALA A 116 -8.85 7.64 -2.09
CA ALA A 116 -7.45 7.25 -2.23
C ALA A 116 -6.51 8.47 -2.26
N ALA A 117 -6.86 9.52 -3.01
CA ALA A 117 -6.09 10.76 -3.05
C ALA A 117 -6.03 11.43 -1.66
N ILE A 118 -7.16 11.54 -0.97
CA ILE A 118 -7.22 12.12 0.39
C ILE A 118 -6.34 11.30 1.34
N ALA A 119 -6.42 9.97 1.30
CA ALA A 119 -5.58 9.10 2.12
C ALA A 119 -4.08 9.34 1.89
N LEU A 120 -3.66 9.48 0.64
CA LEU A 120 -2.26 9.78 0.31
C LEU A 120 -1.86 11.19 0.71
N LEU A 121 -2.73 12.20 0.55
CA LEU A 121 -2.46 13.58 1.01
C LEU A 121 -2.23 13.63 2.52
N ILE A 122 -2.98 12.86 3.32
CA ILE A 122 -2.76 12.74 4.76
C ILE A 122 -1.36 12.17 5.05
N TYR A 123 -0.91 11.16 4.31
CA TYR A 123 0.45 10.62 4.48
C TYR A 123 1.54 11.53 3.89
N PHE A 124 1.27 12.31 2.85
CA PHE A 124 2.18 13.37 2.41
C PHE A 124 2.35 14.42 3.50
N ALA A 125 1.25 14.86 4.14
CA ALA A 125 1.31 15.79 5.25
C ALA A 125 2.11 15.23 6.45
N TYR A 126 2.04 13.91 6.72
CA TYR A 126 2.93 13.25 7.68
C TYR A 126 4.40 13.47 7.37
N PHE A 127 4.82 13.32 6.10
CA PHE A 127 6.22 13.52 5.72
C PHE A 127 6.63 15.00 5.73
N VAL A 128 5.74 15.91 5.37
CA VAL A 128 5.97 17.37 5.47
C VAL A 128 6.16 17.76 6.93
N LEU A 129 5.26 17.35 7.83
CA LEU A 129 5.38 17.58 9.26
C LEU A 129 6.72 17.04 9.79
N ARG A 130 7.06 15.83 9.44
CA ARG A 130 8.30 15.22 9.87
C ARG A 130 9.54 15.96 9.35
N GLY A 131 9.50 16.46 8.13
CA GLY A 131 10.57 17.24 7.51
C GLY A 131 10.77 18.64 8.11
N SER A 132 9.72 19.23 8.71
CA SER A 132 9.77 20.56 9.32
C SER A 132 10.40 20.57 10.73
N LEU A 133 10.62 19.42 11.35
CA LEU A 133 11.10 19.30 12.72
C LEU A 133 12.58 18.95 12.73
N VAL A 134 13.37 19.73 13.50
CA VAL A 134 14.83 19.56 13.64
C VAL A 134 15.17 18.62 14.79
N ASP A 135 14.56 18.85 15.97
CA ASP A 135 14.80 18.04 17.16
C ASP A 135 14.34 16.59 16.95
N ALA A 136 15.22 15.62 17.21
CA ALA A 136 14.99 14.22 16.90
C ALA A 136 13.84 13.60 17.72
N GLU A 137 13.75 13.91 19.01
CA GLU A 137 12.73 13.33 19.90
C GLU A 137 11.35 13.93 19.61
N LYS A 138 11.28 15.25 19.45
CA LYS A 138 10.05 15.98 19.09
C LYS A 138 9.54 15.52 17.72
N LYS A 139 10.45 15.37 16.74
CA LYS A 139 10.16 14.82 15.41
C LYS A 139 9.54 13.43 15.52
N ALA A 140 10.18 12.52 16.24
CA ALA A 140 9.73 11.16 16.38
C ALA A 140 8.36 11.10 17.09
N ARG A 141 8.16 11.88 18.17
CA ARG A 141 6.93 11.89 18.95
C ARG A 141 5.74 12.42 18.17
N LEU A 142 5.86 13.59 17.54
CA LEU A 142 4.78 14.20 16.77
C LEU A 142 4.47 13.34 15.53
N SER A 143 5.50 12.82 14.87
CA SER A 143 5.32 11.91 13.73
C SER A 143 4.60 10.63 14.12
N ALA A 144 4.91 10.04 15.29
CA ALA A 144 4.23 8.83 15.74
C ALA A 144 2.74 9.07 16.01
N VAL A 145 2.38 10.18 16.66
CA VAL A 145 0.98 10.55 16.90
C VAL A 145 0.25 10.77 15.58
N TYR A 146 0.85 11.54 14.67
CA TYR A 146 0.24 11.82 13.36
C TYR A 146 0.11 10.54 12.51
N ASN A 147 1.08 9.63 12.54
CA ASN A 147 1.02 8.38 11.80
C ASN A 147 -0.12 7.46 12.31
N ILE A 148 -0.34 7.43 13.61
CA ILE A 148 -1.49 6.71 14.20
C ILE A 148 -2.80 7.30 13.67
N PHE A 149 -2.97 8.62 13.74
CA PHE A 149 -4.12 9.31 13.16
C PHE A 149 -4.29 8.99 11.67
N SER A 150 -3.22 9.10 10.88
CA SER A 150 -3.23 8.86 9.44
C SER A 150 -3.70 7.44 9.09
N PHE A 151 -3.27 6.44 9.85
CA PHE A 151 -3.69 5.06 9.61
C PHE A 151 -5.19 4.87 9.83
N PHE A 152 -5.75 5.44 10.91
CA PHE A 152 -7.19 5.35 11.15
C PHE A 152 -8.02 6.10 10.11
N MET A 153 -7.48 7.17 9.51
CA MET A 153 -8.14 7.90 8.42
C MET A 153 -8.23 7.10 7.10
N LEU A 154 -7.47 6.00 6.95
CA LEU A 154 -7.63 5.11 5.79
C LEU A 154 -9.02 4.43 5.77
N PHE A 155 -9.62 4.14 6.92
CA PHE A 155 -10.92 3.48 6.96
C PHE A 155 -12.05 4.35 6.41
N PRO A 156 -12.27 5.60 6.87
CA PRO A 156 -13.31 6.45 6.28
C PRO A 156 -13.04 6.77 4.82
N THR A 157 -11.78 6.96 4.40
CA THR A 157 -11.46 7.38 3.04
C THR A 157 -11.52 6.25 2.02
N LEU A 158 -10.99 5.07 2.34
CA LEU A 158 -10.88 3.95 1.40
C LEU A 158 -12.01 2.93 1.50
N TRP A 159 -12.66 2.83 2.67
CA TRP A 159 -13.62 1.77 2.95
C TRP A 159 -15.04 2.28 3.20
N ILE A 160 -15.22 3.32 4.00
CA ILE A 160 -16.56 3.77 4.41
C ILE A 160 -17.17 4.65 3.32
N LEU A 161 -16.51 5.75 2.98
CA LEU A 161 -17.02 6.74 2.03
C LEU A 161 -17.40 6.11 0.66
N PRO A 162 -16.58 5.29 0.03
CA PRO A 162 -16.94 4.68 -1.25
C PRO A 162 -18.12 3.71 -1.21
N ARG A 163 -18.46 3.19 -0.02
CA ARG A 163 -19.62 2.29 0.15
C ARG A 163 -20.94 3.02 0.38
N LEU A 164 -20.87 4.26 0.83
CA LEU A 164 -22.03 5.10 1.08
C LEU A 164 -22.49 5.86 -0.17
N THR A 165 -21.74 5.80 -1.25
CA THR A 165 -21.95 6.56 -2.48
C THR A 165 -21.91 5.64 -3.70
N GLU A 166 -22.54 6.08 -4.79
CA GLU A 166 -22.39 5.42 -6.09
C GLU A 166 -20.94 5.48 -6.53
N SER A 167 -20.41 4.36 -7.01
CA SER A 167 -19.01 4.24 -7.46
C SER A 167 -18.93 3.30 -8.66
N LEU A 168 -18.10 3.66 -9.61
CA LEU A 168 -17.77 2.82 -10.76
C LEU A 168 -16.88 1.62 -10.36
N HIS A 169 -16.26 1.68 -9.18
CA HIS A 169 -15.51 0.56 -8.64
C HIS A 169 -16.42 -0.47 -7.96
N PRO A 170 -16.06 -1.75 -7.98
CA PRO A 170 -16.74 -2.78 -7.19
C PRO A 170 -16.78 -2.40 -5.70
N GLY A 171 -17.94 -2.65 -5.03
CA GLY A 171 -18.14 -2.35 -3.61
C GLY A 171 -18.65 -0.94 -3.31
N GLY A 172 -19.12 -0.19 -4.32
CA GLY A 172 -19.94 1.00 -4.13
C GLY A 172 -21.36 0.67 -3.70
N GLN A 173 -22.20 1.70 -3.45
CA GLN A 173 -23.61 1.53 -3.08
C GLN A 173 -24.34 0.65 -4.11
N GLY A 174 -25.04 -0.36 -3.64
CA GLY A 174 -25.74 -1.33 -4.50
C GLY A 174 -24.86 -2.41 -5.14
N SER A 175 -23.58 -2.48 -4.84
CA SER A 175 -22.64 -3.49 -5.32
C SER A 175 -22.10 -4.35 -4.17
N ASP A 176 -22.22 -5.67 -4.29
CA ASP A 176 -21.71 -6.64 -3.30
C ASP A 176 -20.19 -6.89 -3.41
N GLY A 177 -19.52 -6.25 -4.37
CA GLY A 177 -18.10 -6.49 -4.66
C GLY A 177 -17.15 -5.95 -3.60
N ASN A 178 -16.18 -6.77 -3.21
CA ASN A 178 -15.02 -6.36 -2.39
C ASN A 178 -13.77 -6.96 -3.02
N PRO A 179 -13.14 -6.28 -3.99
CA PRO A 179 -12.02 -6.84 -4.73
C PRO A 179 -10.93 -7.41 -3.83
N GLY A 180 -10.64 -8.69 -4.00
CA GLY A 180 -9.62 -9.41 -3.27
C GLY A 180 -10.05 -9.98 -1.91
N ILE A 181 -11.24 -9.64 -1.39
CA ILE A 181 -11.72 -10.10 -0.08
C ILE A 181 -12.92 -11.04 -0.25
N ASN A 182 -13.85 -10.70 -1.14
CA ASN A 182 -15.02 -11.55 -1.39
C ASN A 182 -14.64 -12.69 -2.35
N GLY A 183 -15.03 -13.92 -1.99
CA GLY A 183 -14.80 -15.11 -2.82
C GLY A 183 -15.52 -15.11 -4.17
N LYS A 184 -16.48 -14.21 -4.39
CA LYS A 184 -17.23 -14.09 -5.66
C LYS A 184 -16.60 -13.09 -6.64
N ASP A 185 -15.68 -12.24 -6.19
CA ASP A 185 -15.10 -11.16 -7.01
C ASP A 185 -14.06 -11.61 -8.03
N MET A 186 -13.57 -12.84 -7.90
CA MET A 186 -12.54 -13.40 -8.77
C MET A 186 -12.81 -14.85 -9.09
N SER A 187 -12.50 -15.25 -10.32
CA SER A 187 -12.46 -16.67 -10.68
C SER A 187 -11.35 -17.42 -9.93
N ALA A 188 -11.48 -18.75 -9.83
CA ALA A 188 -10.46 -19.57 -9.20
C ALA A 188 -9.07 -19.36 -9.83
N ASN A 189 -9.01 -19.27 -11.17
CA ASN A 189 -7.75 -19.03 -11.89
C ASN A 189 -7.12 -17.67 -11.55
N MET A 190 -7.90 -16.61 -11.42
CA MET A 190 -7.38 -15.29 -11.04
C MET A 190 -6.78 -15.31 -9.64
N ARG A 191 -7.37 -16.05 -8.70
CA ARG A 191 -6.85 -16.17 -7.32
C ARG A 191 -5.47 -16.80 -7.28
N THR A 192 -5.15 -17.73 -8.17
CA THR A 192 -3.83 -18.37 -8.22
C THR A 192 -2.71 -17.37 -8.52
N VAL A 193 -3.02 -16.23 -9.16
CA VAL A 193 -2.07 -15.12 -9.40
C VAL A 193 -2.18 -14.03 -8.34
N PHE A 194 -3.40 -13.68 -7.97
CA PHE A 194 -3.66 -12.54 -7.09
C PHE A 194 -3.02 -12.68 -5.71
N TYR A 195 -3.23 -13.79 -5.02
CA TYR A 195 -2.65 -13.96 -3.67
C TYR A 195 -1.12 -14.04 -3.67
N PRO A 196 -0.47 -14.78 -4.60
CA PRO A 196 0.97 -14.67 -4.80
C PRO A 196 1.45 -13.25 -5.08
N ALA A 197 0.71 -12.46 -5.88
CA ALA A 197 1.02 -11.07 -6.14
C ALA A 197 0.99 -10.23 -4.86
N VAL A 198 -0.06 -10.32 -4.05
CA VAL A 198 -0.16 -9.61 -2.76
C VAL A 198 1.03 -9.94 -1.86
N ILE A 199 1.37 -11.23 -1.73
CA ILE A 199 2.50 -11.66 -0.91
C ILE A 199 3.83 -11.15 -1.50
N GLY A 200 4.03 -11.30 -2.80
CA GLY A 200 5.26 -10.90 -3.50
C GLY A 200 5.53 -9.40 -3.38
N TRP A 201 4.53 -8.56 -3.66
CA TRP A 201 4.63 -7.11 -3.53
C TRP A 201 4.85 -6.67 -2.08
N THR A 202 4.12 -7.25 -1.13
CA THR A 202 4.30 -6.97 0.31
C THR A 202 5.73 -7.30 0.76
N LEU A 203 6.25 -8.47 0.38
CA LEU A 203 7.62 -8.87 0.70
C LEU A 203 8.66 -7.94 0.04
N LEU A 204 8.43 -7.47 -1.18
CA LEU A 204 9.27 -6.45 -1.81
C LEU A 204 9.28 -5.15 -1.02
N GLY A 205 8.11 -4.66 -0.61
CA GLY A 205 7.98 -3.48 0.24
C GLY A 205 8.73 -3.62 1.57
N VAL A 206 8.60 -4.78 2.23
CA VAL A 206 9.38 -5.11 3.43
C VAL A 206 10.87 -5.13 3.12
N TRP A 207 11.29 -5.70 1.99
CA TRP A 207 12.72 -5.75 1.61
C TRP A 207 13.29 -4.35 1.46
N ILE A 208 12.65 -3.49 0.69
CA ILE A 208 13.12 -2.10 0.50
C ILE A 208 13.09 -1.34 1.83
N SER A 209 12.05 -1.51 2.65
CA SER A 209 12.00 -0.93 4.01
C SER A 209 13.19 -1.36 4.86
N THR A 210 13.61 -2.64 4.80
CA THR A 210 14.79 -3.11 5.56
C THR A 210 16.10 -2.45 5.10
N LEU A 211 16.25 -2.14 3.81
CA LEU A 211 17.39 -1.39 3.30
C LEU A 211 17.40 0.04 3.84
N LYS A 212 16.25 0.72 3.78
CA LYS A 212 16.07 2.08 4.32
C LYS A 212 16.37 2.12 5.81
N ILE A 213 15.85 1.16 6.59
CA ILE A 213 16.13 1.04 8.04
C ILE A 213 17.62 0.95 8.30
N ARG A 214 18.35 0.10 7.56
CA ARG A 214 19.82 -0.04 7.74
C ARG A 214 20.56 1.27 7.49
N VAL A 215 20.21 2.00 6.44
CA VAL A 215 20.82 3.30 6.14
C VAL A 215 20.56 4.28 7.28
N GLN A 216 19.31 4.39 7.75
CA GLN A 216 18.95 5.31 8.84
C GLN A 216 19.59 4.92 10.18
N MET A 217 19.72 3.62 10.49
CA MET A 217 20.42 3.17 11.69
C MET A 217 21.91 3.52 11.68
N ILE A 218 22.55 3.47 10.51
CA ILE A 218 23.94 3.92 10.35
C ILE A 218 24.05 5.45 10.56
N GLN A 219 23.09 6.22 10.05
CA GLN A 219 23.04 7.66 10.25
C GLN A 219 22.89 8.03 11.74
N LEU A 220 21.93 7.43 12.46
CA LEU A 220 21.75 7.67 13.89
C LEU A 220 22.99 7.34 14.72
N LYS A 221 23.70 6.24 14.38
CA LYS A 221 24.98 5.90 15.02
C LYS A 221 26.06 6.96 14.79
N LYS A 222 26.16 7.50 13.57
CA LYS A 222 27.11 8.57 13.25
C LYS A 222 26.80 9.87 13.99
N GLU A 223 25.53 10.14 14.25
CA GLU A 223 25.05 11.30 14.99
C GLU A 223 25.12 11.15 16.52
N GLY A 224 25.56 9.97 17.02
CA GLY A 224 25.64 9.69 18.45
C GLY A 224 24.28 9.53 19.14
N LEU A 225 23.23 9.21 18.38
CA LEU A 225 21.84 9.04 18.86
C LEU A 225 21.49 7.57 19.19
N LEU A 226 22.43 6.65 18.96
CA LEU A 226 22.35 5.22 19.27
C LEU A 226 23.64 4.70 19.87
#